data_c81cb13b765aa771f5f6a35b8a496959
#
_entry.id   c81cb13b765aa771f5f6a35b8a496959
#
_cell.length_a   1.000
_cell.length_b   1.000
_cell.length_c   1.000
_cell.angle_alpha   90.00
_cell.angle_beta   90.00
_cell.angle_gamma   90.00
#
_symmetry.space_group_name_H-M   'P 1'
#
loop_
_entity.id
_entity.type
_entity.pdbx_description
1 polymer ?
#
loop_
_entity_poly.entity_id
_entity_poly.type
_entity_poly.pdbx_seq_one_letter_code
_entity_poly.pdbx_strand_id
1 'polypeptide(L)'
;HIKQIVLMGGAYFEVGNITPAAEFNIFVDPEAAEIVFKSGVDLVVAPLDVTHKALTNPTWISELKAQKSLICDVVAGWTSFFERFDTEKYGTQGAPLHDPCVIAYLIDPKLFSGRRINVEIETQSELTRGMTVADWWGVTDRPANALFLNDVNAAGYFSLLTARISKL
;
A
#
# COMPACT_ATOMS: atom_id res chain seq x y z
N HIS A 1 14.44 -16.00 -12.89
CA HIS A 1 14.64 -14.56 -13.02
C HIS A 1 13.38 -13.83 -12.58
N ILE A 2 13.49 -12.99 -11.54
CA ILE A 2 12.42 -12.10 -11.10
C ILE A 2 12.39 -10.91 -12.06
N LYS A 3 11.22 -10.61 -12.64
CA LYS A 3 11.07 -9.46 -13.55
C LYS A 3 10.78 -8.17 -12.80
N GLN A 4 9.93 -8.25 -11.78
CA GLN A 4 9.49 -7.11 -10.99
C GLN A 4 9.05 -7.61 -9.61
N ILE A 5 9.23 -6.79 -8.59
CA ILE A 5 8.62 -6.96 -7.28
C ILE A 5 7.65 -5.79 -7.07
N VAL A 6 6.40 -6.11 -6.74
CA VAL A 6 5.40 -5.13 -6.31
C VAL A 6 5.08 -5.42 -4.86
N LEU A 7 5.30 -4.47 -3.98
CA LEU A 7 5.13 -4.67 -2.54
C LEU A 7 4.23 -3.59 -1.92
N MET A 8 3.50 -3.96 -0.88
CA MET A 8 2.90 -3.03 0.06
C MET A 8 3.84 -2.84 1.23
N GLY A 9 4.21 -1.61 1.52
CA GLY A 9 5.07 -1.27 2.65
C GLY A 9 5.66 0.12 2.56
N GLY A 10 6.11 0.62 3.69
CA GLY A 10 6.73 1.93 3.81
C GLY A 10 5.76 3.10 3.94
N ALA A 11 6.32 4.24 4.26
CA ALA A 11 5.64 5.53 4.39
C ALA A 11 6.65 6.66 4.17
N TYR A 12 6.20 7.79 3.61
CA TYR A 12 7.05 8.97 3.43
C TYR A 12 6.35 10.27 3.85
N PHE A 13 5.24 10.65 3.19
CA PHE A 13 4.43 11.79 3.62
C PHE A 13 3.47 11.39 4.75
N GLU A 14 3.03 10.14 4.75
CA GLU A 14 2.32 9.55 5.88
C GLU A 14 3.31 9.20 6.99
N VAL A 15 2.85 9.26 8.23
CA VAL A 15 3.64 8.80 9.38
C VAL A 15 3.64 7.26 9.44
N GLY A 16 4.57 6.69 10.19
CA GLY A 16 4.58 5.25 10.44
C GLY A 16 3.32 4.76 11.18
N ASN A 17 3.02 3.48 11.01
CA ASN A 17 1.86 2.85 11.65
C ASN A 17 2.22 1.87 12.78
N ILE A 18 3.48 1.42 12.86
CA ILE A 18 3.99 0.58 13.96
C ILE A 18 4.94 1.36 14.88
N THR A 19 5.74 2.26 14.33
CA THR A 19 6.48 3.29 15.05
C THR A 19 6.14 4.64 14.43
N PRO A 20 6.49 5.78 15.07
CA PRO A 20 6.28 7.09 14.45
C PRO A 20 6.97 7.27 13.09
N ALA A 21 8.02 6.48 12.82
CA ALA A 21 8.85 6.61 11.60
C ALA A 21 8.65 5.45 10.61
N ALA A 22 8.13 4.30 11.04
CA ALA A 22 8.15 3.09 10.23
C ALA A 22 6.76 2.48 10.00
N GLU A 23 6.55 1.99 8.78
CA GLU A 23 5.43 1.12 8.44
C GLU A 23 5.74 -0.34 8.82
N PHE A 24 4.72 -1.09 9.23
CA PHE A 24 4.83 -2.42 9.82
C PHE A 24 5.61 -3.43 8.97
N ASN A 25 5.29 -3.55 7.68
CA ASN A 25 5.90 -4.55 6.81
C ASN A 25 7.40 -4.34 6.62
N ILE A 26 7.85 -3.08 6.63
CA ILE A 26 9.29 -2.75 6.57
C ILE A 26 9.93 -2.93 7.96
N PHE A 27 9.22 -2.55 9.02
CA PHE A 27 9.73 -2.61 10.39
C PHE A 27 9.96 -4.03 10.89
N VAL A 28 9.17 -5.00 10.44
CA VAL A 28 9.27 -6.41 10.85
C VAL A 28 10.64 -7.03 10.50
N ASP A 29 11.20 -6.69 9.35
CA ASP A 29 12.54 -7.11 8.93
C ASP A 29 13.18 -6.06 8.02
N PRO A 30 13.72 -4.97 8.59
CA PRO A 30 14.30 -3.87 7.81
C PRO A 30 15.53 -4.30 7.01
N GLU A 31 16.30 -5.26 7.52
CA GLU A 31 17.48 -5.79 6.82
C GLU A 31 17.08 -6.57 5.56
N ALA A 32 16.04 -7.40 5.63
CA ALA A 32 15.52 -8.07 4.44
C ALA A 32 14.95 -7.05 3.44
N ALA A 33 14.23 -6.03 3.92
CA ALA A 33 13.75 -4.93 3.07
C ALA A 33 14.93 -4.20 2.38
N GLU A 34 15.99 -3.86 3.12
CA GLU A 34 17.19 -3.23 2.56
C GLU A 34 17.80 -4.07 1.43
N ILE A 35 17.93 -5.39 1.62
CA ILE A 35 18.43 -6.31 0.60
C ILE A 35 17.57 -6.26 -0.66
N VAL A 36 16.24 -6.25 -0.51
CA VAL A 36 15.31 -6.16 -1.65
C VAL A 36 15.45 -4.82 -2.37
N PHE A 37 15.50 -3.72 -1.65
CA PHE A 37 15.64 -2.38 -2.25
C PHE A 37 16.99 -2.16 -2.95
N LYS A 38 18.04 -2.87 -2.52
CA LYS A 38 19.39 -2.86 -3.14
C LYS A 38 19.59 -3.93 -4.21
N SER A 39 18.61 -4.79 -4.46
CA SER A 39 18.74 -5.96 -5.36
C SER A 39 18.93 -5.64 -6.85
N GLY A 40 18.58 -4.43 -7.28
CA GLY A 40 18.56 -4.05 -8.69
C GLY A 40 17.38 -4.60 -9.48
N VAL A 41 16.45 -5.32 -8.84
CA VAL A 41 15.18 -5.76 -9.45
C VAL A 41 14.26 -4.52 -9.58
N ASP A 42 13.45 -4.48 -10.64
CA ASP A 42 12.45 -3.42 -10.80
C ASP A 42 11.43 -3.47 -9.64
N LEU A 43 11.38 -2.41 -8.84
CA LEU A 43 10.52 -2.33 -7.66
C LEU A 43 9.37 -1.35 -7.87
N VAL A 44 8.19 -1.75 -7.42
CA VAL A 44 7.02 -0.89 -7.25
C VAL A 44 6.57 -0.98 -5.81
N VAL A 45 6.48 0.16 -5.15
CA VAL A 45 6.15 0.26 -3.74
C VAL A 45 4.79 0.95 -3.60
N ALA A 46 3.84 0.28 -2.94
CA ALA A 46 2.57 0.85 -2.52
C ALA A 46 2.63 1.18 -1.01
N PRO A 47 3.12 2.36 -0.63
CA PRO A 47 3.28 2.77 0.77
C PRO A 47 1.95 3.22 1.38
N LEU A 48 1.97 3.60 2.67
CA LEU A 48 0.80 4.21 3.33
C LEU A 48 0.29 5.45 2.58
N ASP A 49 1.19 6.19 1.93
CA ASP A 49 0.89 7.39 1.13
C ASP A 49 -0.14 7.16 0.01
N VAL A 50 -0.20 5.95 -0.52
CA VAL A 50 -1.21 5.57 -1.51
C VAL A 50 -2.35 4.77 -0.90
N THR A 51 -2.06 3.86 0.04
CA THR A 51 -3.09 2.98 0.59
C THR A 51 -4.08 3.72 1.49
N HIS A 52 -3.67 4.78 2.17
CA HIS A 52 -4.55 5.67 2.93
C HIS A 52 -5.50 6.51 2.04
N LYS A 53 -5.33 6.47 0.72
CA LYS A 53 -6.29 7.04 -0.25
C LYS A 53 -7.28 6.01 -0.80
N ALA A 54 -7.03 4.72 -0.55
CA ALA A 54 -7.90 3.61 -0.93
C ALA A 54 -8.82 3.21 0.25
N LEU A 55 -9.62 4.16 0.73
CA LEU A 55 -10.50 3.97 1.89
C LEU A 55 -11.81 3.31 1.50
N THR A 56 -12.19 2.28 2.22
CA THR A 56 -13.52 1.67 2.12
C THR A 56 -14.61 2.66 2.47
N ASN A 57 -15.82 2.39 2.01
CA ASN A 57 -16.99 3.18 2.40
C ASN A 57 -18.25 2.31 2.43
N PRO A 58 -19.31 2.72 3.14
CA PRO A 58 -20.54 1.95 3.26
C PRO A 58 -21.23 1.67 1.91
N THR A 59 -21.07 2.56 0.93
CA THR A 59 -21.63 2.36 -0.42
C THR A 59 -20.98 1.18 -1.11
N TRP A 60 -19.65 1.11 -1.12
CA TRP A 60 -18.93 -0.02 -1.73
C TRP A 60 -19.24 -1.36 -1.04
N ILE A 61 -19.33 -1.36 0.31
CA ILE A 61 -19.72 -2.57 1.06
C ILE A 61 -21.12 -3.03 0.66
N SER A 62 -22.05 -2.10 0.47
CA SER A 62 -23.42 -2.39 0.01
C SER A 62 -23.41 -2.93 -1.42
N GLU A 63 -22.58 -2.39 -2.31
CA GLU A 63 -22.40 -2.86 -3.69
C GLU A 63 -21.86 -4.28 -3.73
N LEU A 64 -20.89 -4.64 -2.87
CA LEU A 64 -20.39 -6.01 -2.76
C LEU A 64 -21.52 -6.96 -2.36
N LYS A 65 -22.29 -6.65 -1.32
CA LYS A 65 -23.41 -7.48 -0.87
C LYS A 65 -24.50 -7.63 -1.94
N ALA A 66 -24.70 -6.59 -2.78
CA ALA A 66 -25.65 -6.64 -3.87
C ALA A 66 -25.30 -7.65 -4.98
N GLN A 67 -24.03 -8.10 -5.03
CA GLN A 67 -23.57 -9.11 -6.00
C GLN A 67 -24.16 -10.51 -5.73
N LYS A 68 -24.72 -10.76 -4.54
CA LYS A 68 -25.33 -12.05 -4.12
C LYS A 68 -24.37 -13.25 -4.29
N SER A 69 -23.07 -13.00 -4.10
CA SER A 69 -22.01 -14.01 -4.10
C SER A 69 -21.56 -14.27 -2.68
N LEU A 70 -21.37 -15.54 -2.31
CA LEU A 70 -20.84 -15.92 -0.99
C LEU A 70 -19.49 -15.24 -0.71
N ILE A 71 -18.64 -15.14 -1.73
CA ILE A 71 -17.32 -14.53 -1.59
C ILE A 71 -17.45 -13.03 -1.35
N CYS A 72 -18.35 -12.34 -2.06
CA CYS A 72 -18.61 -10.93 -1.82
C CYS A 72 -19.16 -10.68 -0.40
N ASP A 73 -20.02 -11.55 0.11
CA ASP A 73 -20.54 -11.45 1.48
C ASP A 73 -19.42 -11.64 2.52
N VAL A 74 -18.54 -12.61 2.31
CA VAL A 74 -17.37 -12.85 3.18
C VAL A 74 -16.43 -11.65 3.18
N VAL A 75 -16.07 -11.13 2.00
CA VAL A 75 -15.20 -9.95 1.87
C VAL A 75 -15.83 -8.73 2.52
N ALA A 76 -17.12 -8.50 2.30
CA ALA A 76 -17.85 -7.40 2.95
C ALA A 76 -17.87 -7.55 4.49
N GLY A 77 -18.00 -8.79 4.99
CA GLY A 77 -17.94 -9.10 6.42
C GLY A 77 -16.56 -8.80 7.02
N TRP A 78 -15.49 -9.25 6.38
CA TRP A 78 -14.11 -8.97 6.82
C TRP A 78 -13.81 -7.48 6.80
N THR A 79 -14.16 -6.80 5.72
CA THR A 79 -13.95 -5.36 5.60
C THR A 79 -14.66 -4.59 6.71
N SER A 80 -15.93 -4.89 6.96
CA SER A 80 -16.70 -4.26 8.04
C SER A 80 -16.15 -4.57 9.44
N PHE A 81 -15.49 -5.72 9.62
CA PHE A 81 -14.83 -6.08 10.87
C PHE A 81 -13.57 -5.24 11.11
N PHE A 82 -12.70 -5.13 10.09
CA PHE A 82 -11.46 -4.38 10.18
C PHE A 82 -11.68 -2.86 10.26
N GLU A 83 -12.67 -2.32 9.56
CA GLU A 83 -12.99 -0.89 9.53
C GLU A 83 -13.11 -0.28 10.93
N ARG A 84 -13.59 -1.04 11.91
CA ARG A 84 -13.74 -0.57 13.30
C ARG A 84 -12.39 -0.22 13.94
N PHE A 85 -11.35 -0.99 13.67
CA PHE A 85 -10.03 -0.78 14.26
C PHE A 85 -9.28 0.37 13.57
N ASP A 86 -9.40 0.45 12.26
CA ASP A 86 -8.68 1.45 11.47
C ASP A 86 -9.30 2.83 11.61
N THR A 87 -10.62 2.94 11.65
CA THR A 87 -11.32 4.22 11.90
C THR A 87 -11.01 4.75 13.29
N GLU A 88 -10.93 3.88 14.29
CA GLU A 88 -10.51 4.27 15.65
C GLU A 88 -9.05 4.75 15.68
N LYS A 89 -8.16 4.03 15.01
CA LYS A 89 -6.71 4.31 15.00
C LYS A 89 -6.36 5.58 14.20
N TYR A 90 -6.94 5.75 13.01
CA TYR A 90 -6.56 6.81 12.08
C TYR A 90 -7.54 7.99 12.04
N GLY A 91 -8.71 7.87 12.69
CA GLY A 91 -9.76 8.89 12.65
C GLY A 91 -10.38 9.10 11.26
N THR A 92 -10.24 8.13 10.36
CA THR A 92 -10.71 8.19 8.97
C THR A 92 -12.17 7.73 8.85
N GLN A 93 -12.84 8.16 7.78
CA GLN A 93 -14.15 7.60 7.40
C GLN A 93 -13.93 6.42 6.44
N GLY A 94 -13.70 5.22 7.01
CA GLY A 94 -13.39 4.01 6.27
C GLY A 94 -11.98 3.49 6.58
N ALA A 95 -11.74 2.22 6.30
CA ALA A 95 -10.46 1.56 6.48
C ALA A 95 -9.66 1.52 5.18
N PRO A 96 -8.34 1.75 5.20
CA PRO A 96 -7.51 1.55 4.04
C PRO A 96 -7.45 0.07 3.64
N LEU A 97 -7.65 -0.23 2.36
CA LEU A 97 -7.37 -1.56 1.80
C LEU A 97 -5.94 -1.57 1.26
N HIS A 98 -5.01 -1.95 2.14
CA HIS A 98 -3.57 -1.89 1.86
C HIS A 98 -3.14 -2.89 0.78
N ASP A 99 -3.16 -4.18 1.08
CA ASP A 99 -2.58 -5.25 0.25
C ASP A 99 -3.22 -5.41 -1.12
N PRO A 100 -4.55 -5.26 -1.28
CA PRO A 100 -5.16 -5.33 -2.61
C PRO A 100 -4.65 -4.29 -3.60
N CYS A 101 -4.01 -3.18 -3.15
CA CYS A 101 -3.37 -2.19 -4.02
C CYS A 101 -2.28 -2.82 -4.90
N VAL A 102 -1.52 -3.79 -4.36
CA VAL A 102 -0.47 -4.51 -5.11
C VAL A 102 -1.06 -5.28 -6.28
N ILE A 103 -2.12 -6.03 -6.05
CA ILE A 103 -2.78 -6.83 -7.09
C ILE A 103 -3.51 -5.92 -8.09
N ALA A 104 -4.15 -4.86 -7.61
CA ALA A 104 -4.81 -3.89 -8.48
C ALA A 104 -3.80 -3.19 -9.41
N TYR A 105 -2.61 -2.83 -8.91
CA TYR A 105 -1.54 -2.28 -9.72
C TYR A 105 -1.08 -3.26 -10.81
N LEU A 106 -0.91 -4.54 -10.49
CA LEU A 106 -0.53 -5.56 -11.47
C LEU A 106 -1.59 -5.77 -12.56
N ILE A 107 -2.87 -5.57 -12.24
CA ILE A 107 -4.00 -5.74 -13.19
C ILE A 107 -4.17 -4.47 -14.03
N ASP A 108 -4.17 -3.31 -13.41
CA ASP A 108 -4.32 -2.01 -14.08
C ASP A 108 -3.44 -0.93 -13.42
N PRO A 109 -2.18 -0.81 -13.85
CA PRO A 109 -1.27 0.18 -13.28
C PRO A 109 -1.71 1.63 -13.51
N LYS A 110 -2.63 1.90 -14.45
CA LYS A 110 -3.14 3.25 -14.73
C LYS A 110 -4.02 3.81 -13.61
N LEU A 111 -4.48 2.96 -12.71
CA LEU A 111 -5.20 3.39 -11.50
C LEU A 111 -4.30 4.13 -10.52
N PHE A 112 -2.99 3.99 -10.65
CA PHE A 112 -2.01 4.51 -9.70
C PHE A 112 -1.07 5.51 -10.36
N SER A 113 -0.56 6.44 -9.58
CA SER A 113 0.54 7.31 -9.98
C SER A 113 1.61 7.39 -8.89
N GLY A 114 2.83 7.74 -9.30
CA GLY A 114 3.98 7.81 -8.41
C GLY A 114 5.21 8.35 -9.12
N ARG A 115 6.34 8.28 -8.43
CA ARG A 115 7.64 8.72 -8.96
C ARG A 115 8.67 7.59 -8.88
N ARG A 116 9.53 7.51 -9.89
CA ARG A 116 10.78 6.74 -9.78
C ARG A 116 11.80 7.57 -9.01
N ILE A 117 12.15 7.08 -7.83
CA ILE A 117 13.03 7.76 -6.88
C ILE A 117 13.99 6.77 -6.23
N ASN A 118 15.01 7.29 -5.54
CA ASN A 118 15.80 6.49 -4.63
C ASN A 118 15.02 6.29 -3.33
N VAL A 119 15.03 5.06 -2.84
CA VAL A 119 14.48 4.69 -1.53
C VAL A 119 15.49 3.81 -0.81
N GLU A 120 15.89 4.23 0.39
CA GLU A 120 16.74 3.46 1.30
C GLU A 120 15.94 3.04 2.53
N ILE A 121 16.37 1.98 3.18
CA ILE A 121 15.77 1.52 4.44
C ILE A 121 16.72 1.86 5.58
N GLU A 122 16.19 2.52 6.61
CA GLU A 122 16.96 2.82 7.81
C GLU A 122 17.06 1.59 8.73
N THR A 123 18.26 1.06 8.89
CA THR A 123 18.53 -0.17 9.66
C THR A 123 19.37 0.06 10.92
N GLN A 124 19.95 1.25 11.11
CA GLN A 124 20.97 1.51 12.15
C GLN A 124 20.44 2.31 13.33
N SER A 125 19.60 3.32 13.07
CA SER A 125 19.11 4.22 14.12
C SER A 125 18.00 3.55 14.92
N GLU A 126 18.16 3.48 16.23
CA GLU A 126 17.12 2.99 17.14
C GLU A 126 15.81 3.77 17.00
N LEU A 127 15.87 5.09 16.75
CA LEU A 127 14.71 5.96 16.67
C LEU A 127 13.91 5.81 15.36
N THR A 128 14.61 5.56 14.24
CA THR A 128 14.02 5.56 12.90
C THR A 128 14.18 4.22 12.16
N ARG A 129 14.54 3.16 12.88
CA ARG A 129 14.67 1.81 12.33
C ARG A 129 13.41 1.39 11.57
N GLY A 130 13.59 0.91 10.33
CA GLY A 130 12.49 0.53 9.44
C GLY A 130 11.85 1.68 8.67
N MET A 131 12.36 2.90 8.81
CA MET A 131 11.90 4.03 8.02
C MET A 131 12.28 3.84 6.54
N THR A 132 11.36 4.11 5.63
CA THR A 132 11.64 4.28 4.21
C THR A 132 12.10 5.71 3.95
N VAL A 133 13.40 5.87 3.66
CA VAL A 133 14.01 7.16 3.35
C VAL A 133 13.90 7.40 1.84
N ALA A 134 12.83 8.07 1.43
CA ALA A 134 12.50 8.30 0.03
C ALA A 134 13.04 9.66 -0.44
N ASP A 135 13.92 9.67 -1.42
CA ASP A 135 14.46 10.90 -2.03
C ASP A 135 13.47 11.47 -3.06
N TRP A 136 12.35 12.00 -2.55
CA TRP A 136 11.27 12.51 -3.37
C TRP A 136 11.66 13.68 -4.25
N TRP A 137 12.57 14.50 -3.77
CA TRP A 137 13.00 15.73 -4.44
C TRP A 137 14.30 15.58 -5.24
N GLY A 138 14.96 14.41 -5.18
CA GLY A 138 16.23 14.16 -5.87
C GLY A 138 17.35 15.02 -5.30
N VAL A 139 17.44 15.11 -3.97
CA VAL A 139 18.48 15.91 -3.28
C VAL A 139 19.78 15.14 -3.08
N THR A 140 19.80 13.85 -3.40
CA THR A 140 20.99 13.01 -3.35
C THR A 140 21.37 12.54 -4.76
N ASP A 141 22.65 12.13 -4.94
CA ASP A 141 23.16 11.57 -6.20
C ASP A 141 22.86 10.06 -6.34
N ARG A 142 22.04 9.48 -5.43
CA ARG A 142 21.71 8.06 -5.45
C ARG A 142 20.75 7.75 -6.61
N PRO A 143 21.01 6.67 -7.39
CA PRO A 143 20.15 6.33 -8.51
C PRO A 143 18.76 5.89 -8.02
N ALA A 144 17.73 6.20 -8.81
CA ALA A 144 16.37 5.73 -8.54
C ALA A 144 16.32 4.19 -8.60
N ASN A 145 15.79 3.56 -7.56
CA ASN A 145 15.67 2.12 -7.43
C ASN A 145 14.23 1.61 -7.35
N ALA A 146 13.24 2.49 -7.14
CA ALA A 146 11.84 2.10 -7.00
C ALA A 146 10.88 3.10 -7.66
N LEU A 147 9.76 2.59 -8.18
CA LEU A 147 8.57 3.38 -8.43
C LEU A 147 7.77 3.47 -7.12
N PHE A 148 7.79 4.62 -6.49
CA PHE A 148 7.11 4.89 -5.23
C PHE A 148 5.75 5.51 -5.52
N LEU A 149 4.66 4.75 -5.27
CA LEU A 149 3.28 5.19 -5.53
C LEU A 149 2.84 6.19 -4.46
N ASN A 150 2.10 7.20 -4.89
CA ASN A 150 1.60 8.21 -3.97
C ASN A 150 0.16 8.66 -4.25
N ASP A 151 -0.46 8.13 -5.29
CA ASP A 151 -1.85 8.44 -5.58
C ASP A 151 -2.56 7.26 -6.28
N VAL A 152 -3.90 7.20 -6.10
CA VAL A 152 -4.76 6.17 -6.64
C VAL A 152 -6.11 6.74 -7.05
N ASN A 153 -6.62 6.31 -8.21
CA ASN A 153 -8.04 6.49 -8.55
C ASN A 153 -8.88 5.52 -7.70
N ALA A 154 -9.28 5.94 -6.51
CA ALA A 154 -10.01 5.11 -5.56
C ALA A 154 -11.32 4.54 -6.15
N ALA A 155 -12.08 5.32 -6.91
CA ALA A 155 -13.31 4.85 -7.54
C ALA A 155 -13.05 3.72 -8.54
N GLY A 156 -12.04 3.88 -9.40
CA GLY A 156 -11.60 2.84 -10.35
C GLY A 156 -11.07 1.61 -9.64
N TYR A 157 -10.31 1.79 -8.56
CA TYR A 157 -9.77 0.72 -7.72
C TYR A 157 -10.90 -0.14 -7.12
N PHE A 158 -11.88 0.45 -6.45
CA PHE A 158 -13.01 -0.28 -5.87
C PHE A 158 -13.90 -0.94 -6.93
N SER A 159 -14.12 -0.29 -8.07
CA SER A 159 -14.82 -0.89 -9.22
C SER A 159 -14.08 -2.13 -9.75
N LEU A 160 -12.74 -2.07 -9.87
CA LEU A 160 -11.91 -3.20 -10.28
C LEU A 160 -12.06 -4.37 -9.29
N LEU A 161 -11.96 -4.10 -7.99
CA LEU A 161 -12.10 -5.14 -6.95
C LEU A 161 -13.46 -5.81 -7.03
N THR A 162 -14.56 -5.04 -7.06
CA THR A 162 -15.92 -5.58 -7.19
C THR A 162 -16.05 -6.47 -8.43
N ALA A 163 -15.58 -5.97 -9.60
CA ALA A 163 -15.67 -6.72 -10.86
C ALA A 163 -14.83 -8.01 -10.88
N ARG A 164 -13.79 -8.12 -10.05
CA ARG A 164 -12.96 -9.32 -9.93
C ARG A 164 -13.50 -10.29 -8.89
N ILE A 165 -13.85 -9.80 -7.70
CA ILE A 165 -14.36 -10.63 -6.59
C ILE A 165 -15.71 -11.26 -6.94
N SER A 166 -16.59 -10.53 -7.65
CA SER A 166 -17.91 -11.03 -8.03
C SER A 166 -17.89 -12.19 -9.06
N LYS A 167 -16.73 -12.47 -9.66
CA LYS A 167 -16.54 -13.57 -10.62
C LYS A 167 -16.01 -14.86 -9.98
N LEU A 168 -15.69 -14.80 -8.70
CA LEU A 168 -15.23 -15.93 -7.91
C LEU A 168 -16.41 -16.66 -7.26
#